data_5b8798fb9ed7ec126de488205b0c0801
#
_entry.id   5b8798fb9ed7ec126de488205b0c0801
#
_cell.length_a   1.000
_cell.length_b   1.000
_cell.length_c   1.000
_cell.angle_alpha   90.00
_cell.angle_beta   90.00
_cell.angle_gamma   90.00
#
_symmetry.space_group_name_H-M   'P 1'
#
loop_
_entity.id
_entity.type
_entity.pdbx_description
1 polymer ?
#
loop_
_entity_poly.entity_id
_entity_poly.type
_entity_poly.pdbx_seq_one_letter_code
_entity_poly.pdbx_strand_id
1 'polypeptide(L)'
;QIDTILTYCLGHGTLKSAPHINHADLKEKGFTDAKIAAVEAQLESAFDIKFVFNKFSLGEDFCKTLGFKEKELDDSRFDMLARLGYTKAQIEEANEYVGGTMTLEGAPHLRQEDYSIFDCASKCGKKGRRFIAATGHIKMMAAAQAFISGAISKTINMPQEATIEDVQEAYML
;
A
#
# COMPACT_ATOMS: atom_id res chain seq x y z
N GLN A 1 -2.99 18.10 15.12
CA GLN A 1 -1.89 17.12 15.20
C GLN A 1 -2.35 15.72 14.77
N ILE A 2 -3.45 15.19 15.33
CA ILE A 2 -3.96 13.86 14.97
C ILE A 2 -4.30 13.81 13.47
N ASP A 3 -5.05 14.78 12.96
CA ASP A 3 -5.43 14.85 11.55
C ASP A 3 -4.20 14.88 10.62
N THR A 4 -3.13 15.57 11.04
CA THR A 4 -1.87 15.60 10.27
C THR A 4 -1.20 14.22 10.22
N ILE A 5 -1.21 13.48 11.34
CA ILE A 5 -0.71 12.11 11.41
C ILE A 5 -1.56 11.19 10.52
N LEU A 6 -2.89 11.30 10.62
CA LEU A 6 -3.81 10.50 9.80
C LEU A 6 -3.60 10.77 8.31
N THR A 7 -3.51 12.04 7.90
CA THR A 7 -3.25 12.39 6.50
C THR A 7 -1.89 11.85 6.03
N TYR A 8 -0.85 11.92 6.87
CA TYR A 8 0.45 11.35 6.54
C TYR A 8 0.37 9.83 6.30
N CYS A 9 -0.38 9.11 7.13
CA CYS A 9 -0.46 7.65 7.05
C CYS A 9 -1.44 7.15 6.00
N LEU A 10 -2.61 7.78 5.89
CA LEU A 10 -3.75 7.32 5.09
C LEU A 10 -3.94 8.11 3.79
N GLY A 11 -3.22 9.23 3.63
CA GLY A 11 -3.39 10.12 2.50
C GLY A 11 -4.72 10.89 2.52
N HIS A 12 -5.08 11.41 1.35
CA HIS A 12 -6.29 12.20 1.16
C HIS A 12 -7.48 11.40 0.61
N GLY A 13 -7.24 10.15 0.17
CA GLY A 13 -8.27 9.27 -0.38
C GLY A 13 -8.89 9.75 -1.71
N THR A 14 -8.29 10.74 -2.37
CA THR A 14 -8.83 11.32 -3.60
C THR A 14 -7.72 11.85 -4.50
N LEU A 15 -7.94 11.81 -5.80
CA LEU A 15 -7.08 12.43 -6.82
C LEU A 15 -7.41 13.91 -7.07
N LYS A 16 -8.43 14.49 -6.45
CA LYS A 16 -8.95 15.82 -6.78
C LYS A 16 -7.87 16.90 -6.83
N SER A 17 -6.92 16.88 -5.90
CA SER A 17 -5.81 17.85 -5.80
C SER A 17 -4.46 17.13 -5.73
N ALA A 18 -4.37 15.88 -6.18
CA ALA A 18 -3.14 15.13 -6.18
C ALA A 18 -2.11 15.76 -7.14
N PRO A 19 -0.83 15.70 -6.80
CA PRO A 19 0.21 16.17 -7.72
C PRO A 19 0.22 15.31 -8.99
N HIS A 20 0.43 15.91 -10.14
CA HIS A 20 0.59 15.31 -11.46
C HIS A 20 -0.62 14.52 -11.98
N ILE A 21 -1.28 13.72 -11.16
CA ILE A 21 -2.39 12.85 -11.56
C ILE A 21 -3.64 13.32 -10.81
N ASN A 22 -4.29 14.33 -11.32
CA ASN A 22 -5.51 14.91 -10.72
C ASN A 22 -6.66 14.92 -11.74
N HIS A 23 -7.84 15.33 -11.27
CA HIS A 23 -9.03 15.37 -12.11
C HIS A 23 -8.87 16.22 -13.37
N ALA A 24 -8.19 17.37 -13.29
CA ALA A 24 -7.99 18.25 -14.44
C ALA A 24 -7.06 17.61 -15.47
N ASP A 25 -5.93 17.07 -15.02
CA ASP A 25 -4.97 16.40 -15.88
C ASP A 25 -5.55 15.13 -16.52
N LEU A 26 -6.33 14.35 -15.77
CA LEU A 26 -7.03 13.18 -16.32
C LEU A 26 -8.04 13.58 -17.41
N LYS A 27 -8.77 14.71 -17.24
CA LYS A 27 -9.67 15.23 -18.27
C LYS A 27 -8.92 15.62 -19.54
N GLU A 28 -7.75 16.26 -19.42
CA GLU A 28 -6.89 16.58 -20.55
C GLU A 28 -6.43 15.33 -21.31
N LYS A 29 -6.28 14.20 -20.61
CA LYS A 29 -5.97 12.90 -21.20
C LYS A 29 -7.19 12.13 -21.72
N GLY A 30 -8.38 12.76 -21.72
CA GLY A 30 -9.59 12.20 -22.30
C GLY A 30 -10.48 11.43 -21.32
N PHE A 31 -10.22 11.50 -20.01
CA PHE A 31 -11.12 10.89 -19.02
C PHE A 31 -12.40 11.72 -18.87
N THR A 32 -13.53 11.03 -18.87
CA THR A 32 -14.83 11.63 -18.56
C THR A 32 -15.05 11.71 -17.05
N ASP A 33 -15.95 12.60 -16.59
CA ASP A 33 -16.32 12.69 -15.18
C ASP A 33 -16.80 11.35 -14.61
N ALA A 34 -17.54 10.57 -15.39
CA ALA A 34 -18.00 9.23 -15.00
C ALA A 34 -16.83 8.26 -14.78
N LYS A 35 -15.77 8.34 -15.59
CA LYS A 35 -14.60 7.46 -15.44
C LYS A 35 -13.72 7.90 -14.29
N ILE A 36 -13.58 9.19 -14.05
CA ILE A 36 -12.90 9.72 -12.87
C ILE A 36 -13.65 9.29 -11.60
N ALA A 37 -14.98 9.39 -11.57
CA ALA A 37 -15.77 8.92 -10.44
C ALA A 37 -15.63 7.41 -10.19
N ALA A 38 -15.52 6.60 -11.25
CA ALA A 38 -15.29 5.16 -11.12
C ALA A 38 -13.91 4.82 -10.52
N VAL A 39 -12.88 5.61 -10.84
CA VAL A 39 -11.56 5.52 -10.22
C VAL A 39 -11.63 5.93 -8.76
N GLU A 40 -12.20 7.11 -8.46
CA GLU A 40 -12.35 7.63 -7.09
C GLU A 40 -13.03 6.65 -6.15
N ALA A 41 -14.09 5.98 -6.60
CA ALA A 41 -14.84 5.00 -5.81
C ALA A 41 -14.02 3.78 -5.35
N GLN A 42 -12.87 3.53 -5.97
CA GLN A 42 -12.01 2.38 -5.64
C GLN A 42 -10.76 2.77 -4.85
N LEU A 43 -10.46 4.07 -4.73
CA LEU A 43 -9.23 4.54 -4.07
C LEU A 43 -9.17 4.16 -2.59
N GLU A 44 -10.30 4.17 -1.89
CA GLU A 44 -10.37 3.86 -0.45
C GLU A 44 -9.85 2.45 -0.12
N SER A 45 -10.04 1.50 -1.04
CA SER A 45 -9.61 0.12 -0.87
C SER A 45 -8.29 -0.23 -1.57
N ALA A 46 -7.69 0.72 -2.28
CA ALA A 46 -6.52 0.48 -3.10
C ALA A 46 -5.21 0.72 -2.33
N PHE A 47 -4.31 -0.25 -2.32
CA PHE A 47 -2.95 -0.10 -1.79
C PHE A 47 -2.03 0.76 -2.68
N ASP A 48 -2.36 0.88 -3.95
CA ASP A 48 -1.61 1.67 -4.93
C ASP A 48 -2.58 2.15 -6.00
N ILE A 49 -2.48 3.43 -6.39
CA ILE A 49 -3.34 4.02 -7.42
C ILE A 49 -3.28 3.28 -8.76
N LYS A 50 -2.19 2.59 -9.06
CA LYS A 50 -2.08 1.76 -10.26
C LYS A 50 -3.15 0.67 -10.36
N PHE A 51 -3.60 0.15 -9.22
CA PHE A 51 -4.59 -0.92 -9.19
C PHE A 51 -5.99 -0.46 -9.57
N VAL A 52 -6.26 0.84 -9.53
CA VAL A 52 -7.56 1.37 -9.96
C VAL A 52 -7.57 1.84 -11.42
N PHE A 53 -6.39 2.00 -12.05
CA PHE A 53 -6.26 2.33 -13.45
C PHE A 53 -6.10 1.05 -14.30
N ASN A 54 -7.21 0.36 -14.53
CA ASN A 54 -7.23 -0.89 -15.28
C ASN A 54 -8.53 -1.03 -16.10
N LYS A 55 -8.59 -2.03 -16.99
CA LYS A 55 -9.76 -2.27 -17.86
C LYS A 55 -11.04 -2.65 -17.10
N PHE A 56 -10.93 -3.21 -15.90
CA PHE A 56 -12.10 -3.60 -15.12
C PHE A 56 -12.76 -2.39 -14.45
N SER A 57 -11.96 -1.45 -13.97
CA SER A 57 -12.43 -0.19 -13.38
C SER A 57 -12.98 0.77 -14.44
N LEU A 58 -12.28 0.88 -15.57
CA LEU A 58 -12.57 1.88 -16.60
C LEU A 58 -13.46 1.36 -17.73
N GLY A 59 -13.53 0.05 -17.91
CA GLY A 59 -14.19 -0.58 -19.05
C GLY A 59 -13.29 -0.63 -20.29
N GLU A 60 -13.32 -1.77 -20.96
CA GLU A 60 -12.43 -2.05 -22.10
C GLU A 60 -12.65 -1.09 -23.28
N ASP A 61 -13.91 -0.76 -23.58
CA ASP A 61 -14.23 0.19 -24.68
C ASP A 61 -13.65 1.56 -24.43
N PHE A 62 -13.72 2.05 -23.18
CA PHE A 62 -13.10 3.32 -22.83
C PHE A 62 -11.56 3.25 -22.94
N CYS A 63 -10.94 2.17 -22.50
CA CYS A 63 -9.51 1.97 -22.66
C CYS A 63 -9.09 2.00 -24.13
N LYS A 64 -9.89 1.42 -25.03
CA LYS A 64 -9.67 1.48 -26.49
C LYS A 64 -9.77 2.92 -27.03
N THR A 65 -10.66 3.76 -26.50
CA THR A 65 -10.73 5.19 -26.90
C THR A 65 -9.50 5.97 -26.51
N LEU A 66 -8.80 5.58 -25.44
CA LEU A 66 -7.52 6.14 -25.01
C LEU A 66 -6.33 5.61 -25.83
N GLY A 67 -6.56 4.72 -26.80
CA GLY A 67 -5.55 4.15 -27.69
C GLY A 67 -4.81 2.94 -27.14
N PHE A 68 -5.32 2.31 -26.07
CA PHE A 68 -4.76 1.06 -25.56
C PHE A 68 -5.19 -0.14 -26.40
N LYS A 69 -4.27 -1.06 -26.65
CA LYS A 69 -4.53 -2.29 -27.39
C LYS A 69 -5.00 -3.38 -26.44
N GLU A 70 -5.88 -4.26 -26.90
CA GLU A 70 -6.39 -5.37 -26.11
C GLU A 70 -5.29 -6.24 -25.52
N LYS A 71 -4.24 -6.55 -26.30
CA LYS A 71 -3.07 -7.31 -25.84
C LYS A 71 -2.29 -6.61 -24.70
N GLU A 72 -2.28 -5.28 -24.70
CA GLU A 72 -1.64 -4.51 -23.60
C GLU A 72 -2.49 -4.61 -22.34
N LEU A 73 -3.83 -4.50 -22.47
CA LEU A 73 -4.77 -4.56 -21.36
C LEU A 73 -4.85 -5.95 -20.71
N ASP A 74 -4.42 -7.01 -21.39
CA ASP A 74 -4.37 -8.38 -20.90
C ASP A 74 -3.04 -8.75 -20.24
N ASP A 75 -2.00 -7.92 -20.42
CA ASP A 75 -0.71 -8.15 -19.74
C ASP A 75 -0.81 -7.72 -18.27
N SER A 76 -0.60 -8.65 -17.37
CA SER A 76 -0.60 -8.38 -15.91
C SER A 76 0.47 -7.38 -15.45
N ARG A 77 1.49 -7.12 -16.28
CA ARG A 77 2.58 -6.16 -16.01
C ARG A 77 2.30 -4.78 -16.63
N PHE A 78 1.15 -4.63 -17.32
CA PHE A 78 0.81 -3.38 -17.98
C PHE A 78 0.55 -2.27 -16.96
N ASP A 79 1.30 -1.18 -17.09
CA ASP A 79 1.15 0.02 -16.27
C ASP A 79 0.46 1.11 -17.10
N MET A 80 -0.85 1.26 -16.87
CA MET A 80 -1.67 2.23 -17.62
C MET A 80 -1.21 3.67 -17.39
N LEU A 81 -0.81 4.02 -16.16
CA LEU A 81 -0.35 5.38 -15.84
C LEU A 81 0.96 5.70 -16.56
N ALA A 82 1.90 4.77 -16.58
CA ALA A 82 3.13 4.94 -17.36
C ALA A 82 2.84 5.09 -18.87
N ARG A 83 1.88 4.35 -19.39
CA ARG A 83 1.46 4.41 -20.79
C ARG A 83 0.73 5.71 -21.14
N LEU A 84 0.05 6.34 -20.16
CA LEU A 84 -0.53 7.69 -20.27
C LEU A 84 0.54 8.81 -20.21
N GLY A 85 1.81 8.45 -20.02
CA GLY A 85 2.94 9.38 -20.08
C GLY A 85 3.40 9.89 -18.70
N TYR A 86 2.92 9.32 -17.61
CA TYR A 86 3.43 9.69 -16.29
C TYR A 86 4.73 8.96 -15.96
N THR A 87 5.67 9.67 -15.39
CA THR A 87 6.92 9.08 -14.90
C THR A 87 6.68 8.31 -13.59
N LYS A 88 7.59 7.39 -13.28
CA LYS A 88 7.52 6.65 -12.02
C LYS A 88 7.49 7.58 -10.79
N ALA A 89 8.24 8.67 -10.81
CA ALA A 89 8.26 9.64 -9.72
C ALA A 89 6.91 10.34 -9.56
N GLN A 90 6.29 10.78 -10.65
CA GLN A 90 4.97 11.41 -10.64
C GLN A 90 3.87 10.47 -10.11
N ILE A 91 3.93 9.20 -10.52
CA ILE A 91 2.99 8.18 -10.02
C ILE A 91 3.17 7.97 -8.51
N GLU A 92 4.42 7.90 -8.03
CA GLU A 92 4.70 7.70 -6.61
C GLU A 92 4.27 8.91 -5.75
N GLU A 93 4.50 10.13 -6.22
CA GLU A 93 4.04 11.34 -5.53
C GLU A 93 2.51 11.43 -5.46
N ALA A 94 1.81 11.10 -6.55
CA ALA A 94 0.35 11.03 -6.55
C ALA A 94 -0.15 9.89 -5.64
N ASN A 95 0.51 8.75 -5.66
CA ASN A 95 0.16 7.59 -4.82
C ASN A 95 0.31 7.91 -3.33
N GLU A 96 1.40 8.58 -2.93
CA GLU A 96 1.62 9.01 -1.55
C GLU A 96 0.59 10.07 -1.11
N TYR A 97 0.20 10.97 -2.01
CA TYR A 97 -0.86 11.94 -1.74
C TYR A 97 -2.19 11.24 -1.49
N VAL A 98 -2.55 10.26 -2.31
CA VAL A 98 -3.84 9.56 -2.24
C VAL A 98 -3.89 8.56 -1.10
N GLY A 99 -2.90 7.67 -0.99
CA GLY A 99 -2.89 6.54 -0.06
C GLY A 99 -2.02 6.72 1.17
N GLY A 100 -1.32 7.86 1.28
CA GLY A 100 -0.38 8.12 2.37
C GLY A 100 0.85 7.23 2.33
N THR A 101 1.60 7.26 3.42
CA THR A 101 2.81 6.45 3.59
C THR A 101 2.52 5.01 4.03
N MET A 102 1.31 4.75 4.53
CA MET A 102 0.87 3.50 5.17
C MET A 102 1.76 3.09 6.36
N THR A 103 2.48 4.02 6.96
CA THR A 103 3.30 3.82 8.16
C THR A 103 3.29 5.07 9.04
N LEU A 104 3.44 4.87 10.34
CA LEU A 104 3.60 5.96 11.33
C LEU A 104 5.06 6.44 11.45
N GLU A 105 6.00 5.70 10.87
CA GLU A 105 7.41 6.08 10.88
C GLU A 105 7.63 7.37 10.09
N GLY A 106 8.12 8.42 10.76
CA GLY A 106 8.32 9.74 10.18
C GLY A 106 7.08 10.63 10.21
N ALA A 107 5.97 10.20 10.80
CA ALA A 107 4.77 11.00 10.91
C ALA A 107 5.02 12.30 11.70
N PRO A 108 4.52 13.46 11.22
CA PRO A 108 4.67 14.73 11.92
C PRO A 108 4.09 14.64 13.33
N HIS A 109 4.71 15.30 14.29
CA HIS A 109 4.25 15.37 15.70
C HIS A 109 4.27 14.04 16.47
N LEU A 110 4.66 12.92 15.87
CA LEU A 110 4.82 11.65 16.56
C LEU A 110 6.28 11.49 16.98
N ARG A 111 6.53 11.27 18.27
CA ARG A 111 7.88 11.12 18.79
C ARG A 111 8.44 9.73 18.44
N GLN A 112 9.70 9.66 18.10
CA GLN A 112 10.33 8.40 17.71
C GLN A 112 10.29 7.34 18.82
N GLU A 113 10.31 7.77 20.09
CA GLU A 113 10.20 6.87 21.25
C GLU A 113 8.84 6.16 21.34
N ASP A 114 7.78 6.75 20.75
CA ASP A 114 6.44 6.17 20.76
C ASP A 114 6.20 5.17 19.60
N TYR A 115 7.11 5.10 18.61
CA TYR A 115 6.92 4.23 17.43
C TYR A 115 6.72 2.77 17.79
N SER A 116 7.38 2.27 18.85
CA SER A 116 7.28 0.87 19.27
C SER A 116 5.88 0.43 19.67
N ILE A 117 5.03 1.39 20.09
CA ILE A 117 3.62 1.12 20.44
C ILE A 117 2.82 0.68 19.22
N PHE A 118 3.23 1.12 18.04
CA PHE A 118 2.55 0.89 16.76
C PHE A 118 3.22 -0.20 15.91
N ASP A 119 4.26 -0.88 16.42
CA ASP A 119 4.92 -1.93 15.66
C ASP A 119 3.96 -3.10 15.39
N CYS A 120 3.90 -3.51 14.14
CA CYS A 120 3.10 -4.63 13.66
C CYS A 120 3.96 -5.88 13.42
N ALA A 121 3.32 -7.02 13.14
CA ALA A 121 4.02 -8.26 12.81
C ALA A 121 4.81 -8.19 11.50
N SER A 122 4.50 -7.22 10.63
CA SER A 122 5.18 -6.98 9.36
C SER A 122 5.46 -5.48 9.20
N LYS A 123 6.44 -5.14 8.37
CA LYS A 123 6.72 -3.76 7.98
C LYS A 123 5.48 -3.15 7.30
N CYS A 124 5.14 -1.92 7.66
CA CYS A 124 3.97 -1.20 7.14
C CYS A 124 4.37 -0.26 6.00
N GLY A 125 3.58 -0.27 4.92
CA GLY A 125 3.81 0.57 3.76
C GLY A 125 5.12 0.30 3.03
N LYS A 126 5.45 1.15 2.06
CA LYS A 126 6.70 1.03 1.28
C LYS A 126 7.94 1.57 2.02
N LYS A 127 7.72 2.46 2.98
CA LYS A 127 8.78 3.20 3.70
C LYS A 127 9.04 2.65 5.11
N GLY A 128 8.11 1.91 5.70
CA GLY A 128 8.23 1.35 7.04
C GLY A 128 9.35 0.31 7.14
N ARG A 129 10.09 0.38 8.22
CA ARG A 129 11.22 -0.51 8.52
C ARG A 129 11.00 -1.31 9.78
N ARG A 130 10.17 -0.80 10.68
CA ARG A 130 9.90 -1.37 11.99
C ARG A 130 8.89 -2.51 11.90
N PHE A 131 9.10 -3.53 12.70
CA PHE A 131 8.19 -4.66 12.90
C PHE A 131 8.56 -5.40 14.18
N ILE A 132 7.64 -6.20 14.72
CA ILE A 132 7.93 -7.09 15.84
C ILE A 132 8.70 -8.29 15.31
N ALA A 133 9.93 -8.49 15.78
CA ALA A 133 10.78 -9.60 15.34
C ALA A 133 10.12 -10.97 15.60
N ALA A 134 10.38 -11.96 14.74
CA ALA A 134 9.88 -13.33 14.86
C ALA A 134 10.14 -13.93 16.25
N THR A 135 11.34 -13.70 16.80
CA THR A 135 11.73 -14.14 18.14
C THR A 135 10.86 -13.55 19.25
N GLY A 136 10.34 -12.33 19.11
CA GLY A 136 9.39 -11.73 20.04
C GLY A 136 8.06 -12.45 20.08
N HIS A 137 7.54 -12.81 18.91
CA HIS A 137 6.32 -13.61 18.80
C HIS A 137 6.47 -15.00 19.41
N ILE A 138 7.60 -15.69 19.15
CA ILE A 138 7.88 -17.02 19.69
C ILE A 138 7.98 -16.98 21.22
N LYS A 139 8.74 -16.04 21.76
CA LYS A 139 8.92 -15.88 23.22
C LYS A 139 7.59 -15.56 23.92
N MET A 140 6.75 -14.71 23.33
CA MET A 140 5.41 -14.41 23.87
C MET A 140 4.54 -15.67 23.87
N MET A 141 4.55 -16.44 22.80
CA MET A 141 3.79 -17.70 22.70
C MET A 141 4.28 -18.73 23.71
N ALA A 142 5.59 -18.91 23.86
CA ALA A 142 6.17 -19.81 24.84
C ALA A 142 5.81 -19.43 26.29
N ALA A 143 5.84 -18.13 26.60
CA ALA A 143 5.43 -17.64 27.92
C ALA A 143 3.96 -17.87 28.19
N ALA A 144 3.08 -17.69 27.21
CA ALA A 144 1.64 -17.91 27.33
C ALA A 144 1.28 -19.40 27.45
N GLN A 145 2.03 -20.31 26.80
CA GLN A 145 1.74 -21.74 26.76
C GLN A 145 1.64 -22.38 28.16
N ALA A 146 2.45 -21.91 29.11
CA ALA A 146 2.43 -22.42 30.48
C ALA A 146 1.09 -22.26 31.21
N PHE A 147 0.24 -21.34 30.75
CA PHE A 147 -1.04 -20.98 31.35
C PHE A 147 -2.25 -21.45 30.53
N ILE A 148 -2.02 -22.15 29.43
CA ILE A 148 -3.06 -22.59 28.50
C ILE A 148 -3.10 -24.13 28.48
N SER A 149 -4.28 -24.69 28.69
CA SER A 149 -4.48 -26.16 28.76
C SER A 149 -4.42 -26.86 27.40
N GLY A 150 -4.52 -26.14 26.31
CA GLY A 150 -4.44 -26.64 24.94
C GLY A 150 -3.17 -26.22 24.21
N ALA A 151 -3.04 -26.62 22.95
CA ALA A 151 -1.95 -26.17 22.09
C ALA A 151 -2.21 -24.75 21.59
N ILE A 152 -1.13 -23.98 21.39
CA ILE A 152 -1.17 -22.68 20.70
C ILE A 152 -0.68 -22.89 19.28
N SER A 153 -1.43 -22.33 18.31
CA SER A 153 -1.00 -22.23 16.92
C SER A 153 -0.85 -20.76 16.56
N LYS A 154 0.29 -20.39 15.97
CA LYS A 154 0.54 -19.03 15.52
C LYS A 154 1.35 -19.02 14.24
N THR A 155 0.87 -18.27 13.26
CA THR A 155 1.67 -17.90 12.08
C THR A 155 2.70 -16.84 12.49
N ILE A 156 3.96 -17.09 12.19
CA ILE A 156 5.05 -16.15 12.40
C ILE A 156 5.44 -15.58 11.04
N ASN A 157 5.22 -14.27 10.85
CA ASN A 157 5.63 -13.60 9.66
C ASN A 157 7.13 -13.33 9.71
N MET A 158 7.83 -13.68 8.64
CA MET A 158 9.23 -13.35 8.45
C MET A 158 9.37 -12.38 7.28
N PRO A 159 10.34 -11.45 7.31
CA PRO A 159 10.58 -10.55 6.19
C PRO A 159 11.02 -11.35 4.95
N GLN A 160 10.78 -10.80 3.76
CA GLN A 160 11.14 -11.47 2.49
C GLN A 160 12.64 -11.73 2.37
N GLU A 161 13.47 -10.91 3.01
CA GLU A 161 14.91 -11.02 3.07
C GLU A 161 15.41 -12.03 4.14
N ALA A 162 14.52 -12.73 4.85
CA ALA A 162 14.91 -13.72 5.85
C ALA A 162 15.74 -14.85 5.24
N THR A 163 16.80 -15.23 5.94
CA THR A 163 17.72 -16.29 5.55
C THR A 163 17.27 -17.66 6.04
N ILE A 164 17.92 -18.72 5.58
CA ILE A 164 17.69 -20.08 6.08
C ILE A 164 18.04 -20.15 7.57
N GLU A 165 19.10 -19.48 7.98
CA GLU A 165 19.56 -19.40 9.36
C GLU A 165 18.51 -18.73 10.26
N ASP A 166 17.86 -17.64 9.80
CA ASP A 166 16.77 -17.00 10.55
C ASP A 166 15.59 -17.95 10.75
N VAL A 167 15.25 -18.76 9.75
CA VAL A 167 14.21 -19.78 9.84
C VAL A 167 14.61 -20.88 10.80
N GLN A 168 15.87 -21.36 10.75
CA GLN A 168 16.37 -22.37 11.68
C GLN A 168 16.33 -21.86 13.12
N GLU A 169 16.79 -20.63 13.38
CA GLU A 169 16.71 -20.01 14.70
C GLU A 169 15.25 -19.99 15.22
N ALA A 170 14.31 -19.59 14.36
CA ALA A 170 12.88 -19.55 14.74
C ALA A 170 12.30 -20.93 15.13
N TYR A 171 12.82 -22.01 14.55
CA TYR A 171 12.40 -23.38 14.90
C TYR A 171 13.12 -23.96 16.13
N MET A 172 14.27 -23.41 16.49
CA MET A 172 15.07 -23.89 17.63
C MET A 172 14.79 -23.14 18.93
N LEU A 173 14.05 -22.03 18.87
CA LEU A 173 13.60 -21.24 20.02
C LEU A 173 12.36 -21.84 20.68
#